data_918aed41181efb2ba56704605079941b
#
_entry.id   918aed41181efb2ba56704605079941b
#
_cell.length_a   1.000
_cell.length_b   1.000
_cell.length_c   1.000
_cell.angle_alpha   90.00
_cell.angle_beta   90.00
_cell.angle_gamma   90.00
#
_symmetry.space_group_name_H-M   'P 1'
#
loop_
_entity.id
_entity.type
_entity.pdbx_description
1 polymer ?
#
loop_
_entity_poly.entity_id
_entity_poly.type
_entity_poly.pdbx_seq_one_letter_code
_entity_poly.pdbx_strand_id
1 'polypeptide(L)'
;AVSRGLGDVYKRQAQDNKLVFEEVLVTAEKRTESLQDLSQAITVLNGEDLDNRQISTFVDISAIAPGVNIAKNEGFKTVITIRGVGYETNQNAIATPSVSYHLDGIYVASPYSLQTDFMDLERIEVLRGPQGTLFGQNSTGGAINVITAAPSTDSAFGSADLTLGDYDFRKFRASVNLPLGEDLALRASMLTNKRDGFTENLSLGQDLDDANSLSMRVRLKYEPSDTFRANFMAQYYDEDRNGAAQKGILDPTPNPRRLRQNSVTEHKLNAQLFSAVLE
;
A
#
# COMPACT_ATOMS: atom_id res chain seq x y z
N ALA A 1 54.20 25.23 27.90
CA ALA A 1 53.89 24.48 26.70
C ALA A 1 52.61 23.67 26.88
N VAL A 2 51.69 23.93 25.96
CA VAL A 2 50.63 23.06 25.47
C VAL A 2 49.40 22.84 26.39
N SER A 3 48.42 23.65 26.18
CA SER A 3 47.02 23.27 26.32
C SER A 3 46.23 23.91 25.15
N ARG A 4 46.44 23.34 23.97
CA ARG A 4 45.63 23.60 22.79
C ARG A 4 45.19 22.24 22.24
N GLY A 5 43.92 21.87 22.39
CA GLY A 5 43.45 20.67 21.71
C GLY A 5 42.06 20.17 22.07
N LEU A 6 41.52 20.46 23.24
CA LEU A 6 40.19 19.91 23.62
C LEU A 6 39.02 20.87 23.32
N GLY A 7 39.28 22.19 23.28
CA GLY A 7 38.22 23.15 22.98
C GLY A 7 37.76 23.20 21.51
N ASP A 8 38.67 22.87 20.58
CA ASP A 8 38.37 22.93 19.14
C ASP A 8 37.61 21.66 18.64
N VAL A 9 37.77 20.53 19.34
CA VAL A 9 37.04 19.29 19.00
C VAL A 9 35.57 19.42 19.41
N TYR A 10 35.28 20.03 20.57
CA TYR A 10 33.91 20.25 20.99
C TYR A 10 33.15 21.31 20.15
N LYS A 11 33.87 22.30 19.63
CA LYS A 11 33.28 23.31 18.74
C LYS A 11 32.94 22.75 17.35
N ARG A 12 33.70 21.78 16.84
CA ARG A 12 33.40 21.13 15.58
C ARG A 12 32.22 20.15 15.67
N GLN A 13 32.04 19.45 16.78
CA GLN A 13 30.89 18.57 17.00
C GLN A 13 29.57 19.33 17.19
N ALA A 14 29.62 20.59 17.61
CA ALA A 14 28.42 21.42 17.80
C ALA A 14 27.95 22.11 16.50
N GLN A 15 28.73 22.10 15.44
CA GLN A 15 28.38 22.75 14.15
C GLN A 15 27.79 21.83 13.08
N ASP A 16 27.94 20.49 13.22
CA ASP A 16 27.48 19.55 12.20
C ASP A 16 26.16 18.83 12.54
N ASN A 17 25.49 19.18 13.64
CA ASN A 17 24.20 18.61 13.98
C ASN A 17 23.06 19.64 13.78
N LYS A 18 22.93 20.21 12.59
CA LYS A 18 21.61 20.59 12.11
C LYS A 18 20.89 19.27 11.84
N LEU A 19 20.06 18.84 12.78
CA LEU A 19 18.96 17.94 12.49
C LEU A 19 18.12 18.67 11.44
N VAL A 20 18.41 18.43 10.17
CA VAL A 20 17.50 18.76 9.09
C VAL A 20 16.35 17.79 9.30
N PHE A 21 15.33 18.21 10.02
CA PHE A 21 14.07 17.48 10.00
C PHE A 21 13.59 17.56 8.55
N GLU A 22 13.61 16.44 7.87
CA GLU A 22 13.05 16.34 6.55
C GLU A 22 11.57 16.71 6.67
N GLU A 23 11.18 17.79 6.02
CA GLU A 23 9.80 18.26 6.07
C GLU A 23 8.92 17.26 5.32
N VAL A 24 8.07 16.55 6.06
CA VAL A 24 7.13 15.59 5.48
C VAL A 24 5.95 16.36 4.92
N LEU A 25 5.89 16.47 3.60
CA LEU A 25 4.77 17.06 2.89
C LEU A 25 3.66 16.02 2.70
N VAL A 26 2.42 16.43 2.94
CA VAL A 26 1.23 15.58 2.82
C VAL A 26 0.18 16.25 1.93
N THR A 27 -0.68 15.45 1.33
CA THR A 27 -1.82 15.92 0.53
C THR A 27 -3.16 15.72 1.23
N ALA A 28 -3.11 15.59 2.55
CA ALA A 28 -4.26 15.25 3.39
C ALA A 28 -5.43 16.23 3.30
N GLU A 29 -5.18 17.50 3.03
CA GLU A 29 -6.20 18.54 2.81
C GLU A 29 -6.40 18.87 1.32
N LYS A 30 -5.98 17.98 0.42
CA LYS A 30 -5.94 18.22 -1.05
C LYS A 30 -5.05 19.43 -1.42
N ARG A 31 -4.13 19.77 -0.53
CA ARG A 31 -3.06 20.75 -0.71
C ARG A 31 -1.78 20.13 -0.17
N THR A 32 -0.66 20.49 -0.75
CA THR A 32 0.65 20.09 -0.22
C THR A 32 0.97 20.98 0.97
N GLU A 33 0.92 20.41 2.16
CA GLU A 33 1.19 21.11 3.42
C GLU A 33 2.14 20.29 4.28
N SER A 34 2.83 20.99 5.21
CA SER A 34 3.69 20.30 6.17
C SER A 34 2.84 19.50 7.16
N LEU A 35 3.24 18.27 7.46
CA LEU A 35 2.59 17.43 8.47
C LEU A 35 2.48 18.12 9.83
N GLN A 36 3.41 19.01 10.15
CA GLN A 36 3.46 19.73 11.44
C GLN A 36 2.39 20.83 11.56
N ASP A 37 1.92 21.35 10.43
CA ASP A 37 0.93 22.44 10.40
C ASP A 37 -0.51 21.93 10.41
N LEU A 38 -0.70 20.62 10.25
CA LEU A 38 -2.03 20.00 10.21
C LEU A 38 -2.59 19.79 11.62
N SER A 39 -3.83 20.24 11.82
CA SER A 39 -4.58 20.01 13.05
C SER A 39 -5.15 18.59 13.20
N GLN A 40 -5.02 17.77 12.19
CA GLN A 40 -5.60 16.43 12.10
C GLN A 40 -4.62 15.35 12.56
N ALA A 41 -5.17 14.25 13.09
CA ALA A 41 -4.36 13.09 13.48
C ALA A 41 -4.05 12.24 12.23
N ILE A 42 -2.90 12.49 11.62
CA ILE A 42 -2.44 11.80 10.42
C ILE A 42 -1.24 10.91 10.75
N THR A 43 -1.15 9.77 10.10
CA THR A 43 0.06 8.95 10.05
C THR A 43 0.51 8.88 8.60
N VAL A 44 1.76 9.23 8.36
CA VAL A 44 2.39 9.16 7.04
C VAL A 44 3.47 8.09 7.07
N LEU A 45 3.48 7.26 6.06
CA LEU A 45 4.45 6.19 5.84
C LEU A 45 5.02 6.41 4.45
N ASN A 46 6.27 6.84 4.37
CA ASN A 46 6.95 7.00 3.09
C ASN A 46 7.39 5.64 2.51
N GLY A 47 7.74 5.60 1.23
CA GLY A 47 8.14 4.38 0.54
C GLY A 47 9.35 3.70 1.17
N GLU A 48 10.32 4.47 1.67
CA GLU A 48 11.50 3.95 2.37
C GLU A 48 11.13 3.30 3.71
N ASP A 49 10.24 3.92 4.49
CA ASP A 49 9.72 3.33 5.72
C ASP A 49 8.98 2.02 5.47
N LEU A 50 8.19 1.96 4.39
CA LEU A 50 7.48 0.74 3.99
C LEU A 50 8.45 -0.39 3.66
N ASP A 51 9.49 -0.10 2.88
CA ASP A 51 10.51 -1.06 2.49
C ASP A 51 11.35 -1.52 3.69
N ASN A 52 11.85 -0.60 4.52
CA ASN A 52 12.67 -0.88 5.69
C ASN A 52 11.92 -1.73 6.74
N ARG A 53 10.61 -1.55 6.86
CA ARG A 53 9.76 -2.31 7.78
C ARG A 53 9.11 -3.53 7.13
N GLN A 54 9.40 -3.81 5.87
CA GLN A 54 8.82 -4.91 5.09
C GLN A 54 7.28 -4.87 5.04
N ILE A 55 6.71 -3.67 5.01
CA ILE A 55 5.28 -3.43 4.90
C ILE A 55 4.90 -3.55 3.44
N SER A 56 4.22 -4.61 3.08
CA SER A 56 3.93 -4.94 1.70
C SER A 56 2.44 -5.00 1.37
N THR A 57 1.60 -5.01 2.39
CA THR A 57 0.14 -5.12 2.24
C THR A 57 -0.58 -4.13 3.16
N PHE A 58 -1.86 -3.91 2.89
CA PHE A 58 -2.71 -3.10 3.77
C PHE A 58 -2.79 -3.65 5.21
N VAL A 59 -2.79 -4.96 5.37
CA VAL A 59 -2.87 -5.59 6.70
C VAL A 59 -1.69 -5.20 7.57
N ASP A 60 -0.51 -5.04 6.98
CA ASP A 60 0.72 -4.68 7.70
C ASP A 60 0.64 -3.27 8.31
N ILE A 61 -0.17 -2.37 7.75
CA ILE A 61 -0.39 -1.01 8.28
C ILE A 61 -0.94 -1.05 9.72
N SER A 62 -1.72 -2.08 10.06
CA SER A 62 -2.27 -2.24 11.40
C SER A 62 -1.20 -2.30 12.49
N ALA A 63 0.00 -2.78 12.16
CA ALA A 63 1.11 -2.88 13.12
C ALA A 63 1.77 -1.53 13.45
N ILE A 64 1.57 -0.51 12.61
CA ILE A 64 2.33 0.74 12.68
C ILE A 64 1.44 1.99 12.79
N ALA A 65 0.17 1.91 12.38
CA ALA A 65 -0.77 3.04 12.48
C ALA A 65 -1.67 2.88 13.72
N PRO A 66 -1.47 3.67 14.79
CA PRO A 66 -2.25 3.53 16.01
C PRO A 66 -3.75 3.72 15.78
N GLY A 67 -4.56 2.79 16.32
CA GLY A 67 -6.02 2.82 16.20
C GLY A 67 -6.57 2.40 14.84
N VAL A 68 -5.71 1.93 13.94
CA VAL A 68 -6.08 1.32 12.67
C VAL A 68 -6.04 -0.20 12.82
N ASN A 69 -7.11 -0.87 12.43
CA ASN A 69 -7.14 -2.31 12.33
C ASN A 69 -7.61 -2.69 10.93
N ILE A 70 -6.78 -3.47 10.25
CA ILE A 70 -7.07 -3.97 8.91
C ILE A 70 -6.97 -5.49 8.95
N ALA A 71 -8.04 -6.15 8.59
CA ALA A 71 -8.13 -7.59 8.61
C ALA A 71 -8.65 -8.13 7.28
N LYS A 72 -8.19 -9.32 6.90
CA LYS A 72 -8.79 -10.08 5.81
C LYS A 72 -9.94 -10.90 6.39
N ASN A 73 -11.13 -10.69 5.86
CA ASN A 73 -12.32 -11.46 6.22
C ASN A 73 -12.61 -12.47 5.10
N GLU A 74 -12.87 -13.73 5.48
CA GLU A 74 -13.09 -14.83 4.54
C GLU A 74 -11.97 -15.03 3.50
N GLY A 75 -10.77 -14.51 3.80
CA GLY A 75 -9.59 -14.65 2.96
C GLY A 75 -9.53 -13.76 1.73
N PHE A 76 -10.62 -13.10 1.35
CA PHE A 76 -10.69 -12.33 0.10
C PHE A 76 -11.21 -10.90 0.25
N LYS A 77 -11.68 -10.48 1.41
CA LYS A 77 -12.19 -9.13 1.64
C LYS A 77 -11.36 -8.41 2.68
N THR A 78 -10.83 -7.26 2.34
CA THR A 78 -10.12 -6.41 3.29
C THR A 78 -11.11 -5.48 4.00
N VAL A 79 -11.13 -5.55 5.32
CA VAL A 79 -11.97 -4.70 6.19
C VAL A 79 -11.06 -3.76 6.96
N ILE A 80 -11.38 -2.47 6.90
CA ILE A 80 -10.63 -1.42 7.58
C ILE A 80 -11.50 -0.80 8.66
N THR A 81 -10.95 -0.72 9.88
CA THR A 81 -11.55 0.04 10.98
C THR A 81 -10.54 1.04 11.53
N ILE A 82 -10.99 2.26 11.79
CA ILE A 82 -10.19 3.31 12.42
C ILE A 82 -10.89 3.75 13.70
N ARG A 83 -10.20 3.61 14.85
CA ARG A 83 -10.75 3.91 16.19
C ARG A 83 -12.07 3.18 16.47
N GLY A 84 -12.20 1.94 15.98
CA GLY A 84 -13.41 1.13 16.11
C GLY A 84 -14.55 1.50 15.14
N VAL A 85 -14.37 2.52 14.30
CA VAL A 85 -15.34 2.88 13.26
C VAL A 85 -14.93 2.17 11.97
N GLY A 86 -15.78 1.30 11.48
CA GLY A 86 -15.52 0.50 10.27
C GLY A 86 -16.75 -0.31 9.93
N TYR A 87 -16.66 -1.10 8.87
CA TYR A 87 -17.73 -1.94 8.40
C TYR A 87 -17.24 -3.38 8.23
N GLU A 88 -17.83 -4.30 8.96
CA GLU A 88 -17.38 -5.71 9.04
C GLU A 88 -18.34 -6.72 8.40
N THR A 89 -19.53 -6.34 7.94
CA THR A 89 -20.47 -7.36 7.52
C THR A 89 -20.29 -7.75 6.06
N ASN A 90 -19.95 -9.02 5.85
CA ASN A 90 -19.85 -9.66 4.55
C ASN A 90 -21.21 -9.90 3.89
N GLN A 91 -22.28 -9.82 4.65
CA GLN A 91 -23.61 -10.28 4.22
C GLN A 91 -24.45 -9.19 3.55
N ASN A 92 -24.01 -7.94 3.54
CA ASN A 92 -24.75 -6.85 2.95
C ASN A 92 -24.01 -6.23 1.78
N ALA A 93 -24.37 -6.62 0.58
CA ALA A 93 -23.78 -6.11 -0.67
C ALA A 93 -24.06 -4.61 -0.91
N ILE A 94 -24.99 -4.01 -0.17
CA ILE A 94 -25.37 -2.60 -0.32
C ILE A 94 -24.63 -1.70 0.68
N ALA A 95 -24.05 -2.27 1.73
CA ALA A 95 -23.40 -1.47 2.74
C ALA A 95 -22.05 -0.93 2.27
N THR A 96 -21.85 0.34 2.52
CA THR A 96 -20.65 1.08 2.13
C THR A 96 -19.66 1.13 3.29
N PRO A 97 -18.35 1.13 3.01
CA PRO A 97 -17.32 1.23 4.06
C PRO A 97 -17.47 2.57 4.82
N SER A 98 -17.02 2.59 6.08
CA SER A 98 -16.92 3.83 6.87
C SER A 98 -15.55 4.47 6.81
N VAL A 99 -14.59 3.80 6.21
CA VAL A 99 -13.24 4.31 5.91
C VAL A 99 -13.07 4.31 4.40
N SER A 100 -12.82 5.49 3.84
CA SER A 100 -12.62 5.63 2.40
C SER A 100 -11.19 5.25 2.00
N TYR A 101 -11.07 4.66 0.82
CA TYR A 101 -9.79 4.36 0.20
C TYR A 101 -9.61 5.21 -1.06
N HIS A 102 -8.44 5.83 -1.17
CA HIS A 102 -8.06 6.65 -2.31
C HIS A 102 -6.71 6.18 -2.87
N LEU A 103 -6.59 6.20 -4.18
CA LEU A 103 -5.34 5.99 -4.89
C LEU A 103 -5.05 7.27 -5.70
N ASP A 104 -3.93 7.93 -5.40
CA ASP A 104 -3.58 9.23 -5.96
C ASP A 104 -4.72 10.27 -5.87
N GLY A 105 -5.43 10.29 -4.72
CA GLY A 105 -6.56 11.18 -4.46
C GLY A 105 -7.89 10.77 -5.10
N ILE A 106 -7.91 9.69 -5.90
CA ILE A 106 -9.12 9.17 -6.56
C ILE A 106 -9.78 8.12 -5.66
N TYR A 107 -11.06 8.31 -5.36
CA TYR A 107 -11.83 7.36 -4.56
C TYR A 107 -11.98 6.01 -5.27
N VAL A 108 -11.59 4.94 -4.58
CA VAL A 108 -11.73 3.57 -5.06
C VAL A 108 -12.81 2.86 -4.26
N ALA A 109 -13.96 2.66 -4.89
CA ALA A 109 -15.14 2.13 -4.22
C ALA A 109 -15.09 0.63 -3.89
N SER A 110 -14.26 -0.13 -4.62
CA SER A 110 -14.22 -1.58 -4.46
C SER A 110 -13.31 -2.02 -3.31
N PRO A 111 -13.83 -2.73 -2.30
CA PRO A 111 -12.99 -3.28 -1.22
C PRO A 111 -12.02 -4.37 -1.70
N TYR A 112 -12.24 -4.92 -2.89
CA TYR A 112 -11.34 -5.89 -3.51
C TYR A 112 -10.05 -5.25 -4.00
N SER A 113 -10.05 -3.96 -4.30
CA SER A 113 -8.84 -3.22 -4.71
C SER A 113 -7.82 -3.07 -3.59
N LEU A 114 -8.20 -3.34 -2.34
CA LEU A 114 -7.32 -3.34 -1.16
C LEU A 114 -6.53 -4.65 -0.98
N GLN A 115 -6.68 -5.60 -1.88
CA GLN A 115 -5.99 -6.89 -1.79
C GLN A 115 -4.63 -6.88 -2.47
N THR A 116 -4.35 -5.83 -3.23
CA THR A 116 -3.08 -5.69 -3.95
C THR A 116 -1.92 -5.46 -2.99
N ASP A 117 -0.79 -6.10 -3.26
CA ASP A 117 0.46 -5.76 -2.61
C ASP A 117 0.90 -4.34 -3.01
N PHE A 118 1.61 -3.68 -2.11
CA PHE A 118 2.15 -2.35 -2.37
C PHE A 118 3.23 -2.41 -3.45
N MET A 119 3.04 -1.60 -4.47
CA MET A 119 3.92 -1.53 -5.63
C MET A 119 4.27 -0.08 -5.93
N ASP A 120 5.57 0.25 -5.81
CA ASP A 120 6.10 1.54 -6.24
C ASP A 120 5.30 2.73 -5.67
N LEU A 121 5.32 2.83 -4.35
CA LEU A 121 4.62 3.89 -3.60
C LEU A 121 5.59 5.00 -3.21
N GLU A 122 5.10 6.22 -3.26
CA GLU A 122 5.76 7.38 -2.66
C GLU A 122 5.48 7.41 -1.15
N ARG A 123 4.19 7.28 -0.77
CA ARG A 123 3.77 7.26 0.63
C ARG A 123 2.35 6.75 0.80
N ILE A 124 1.99 6.46 2.04
CA ILE A 124 0.62 6.18 2.47
C ILE A 124 0.25 7.18 3.56
N GLU A 125 -0.89 7.83 3.41
CA GLU A 125 -1.45 8.77 4.38
C GLU A 125 -2.68 8.14 5.03
N VAL A 126 -2.68 8.03 6.37
CA VAL A 126 -3.80 7.50 7.15
C VAL A 126 -4.39 8.62 7.98
N LEU A 127 -5.55 9.10 7.58
CA LEU A 127 -6.30 10.18 8.23
C LEU A 127 -7.32 9.58 9.19
N ARG A 128 -7.24 9.94 10.46
CA ARG A 128 -8.07 9.38 11.53
C ARG A 128 -9.16 10.35 11.95
N GLY A 129 -10.40 9.89 11.92
CA GLY A 129 -11.59 10.67 12.24
C GLY A 129 -12.33 11.11 10.98
N PRO A 130 -13.50 11.79 11.12
CA PRO A 130 -14.34 12.15 10.00
C PRO A 130 -13.65 13.01 8.95
N GLN A 131 -13.68 12.57 7.70
CA GLN A 131 -13.04 13.23 6.56
C GLN A 131 -14.03 13.59 5.43
N GLY A 132 -15.34 13.62 5.74
CA GLY A 132 -16.37 13.79 4.73
C GLY A 132 -16.30 15.06 3.88
N THR A 133 -15.75 16.16 4.41
CA THR A 133 -15.60 17.42 3.69
C THR A 133 -14.54 17.38 2.59
N LEU A 134 -13.47 16.61 2.78
CA LEU A 134 -12.33 16.56 1.86
C LEU A 134 -12.33 15.30 0.99
N PHE A 135 -12.66 14.18 1.61
CA PHE A 135 -12.60 12.86 0.97
C PHE A 135 -13.99 12.33 0.55
N GLY A 136 -15.06 13.06 0.88
CA GLY A 136 -16.41 12.77 0.45
C GLY A 136 -17.04 11.59 1.17
N GLN A 137 -17.80 10.78 0.43
CA GLN A 137 -18.55 9.66 1.00
C GLN A 137 -17.66 8.59 1.64
N ASN A 138 -18.24 7.82 2.56
CA ASN A 138 -17.61 6.66 3.18
C ASN A 138 -16.34 6.95 4.02
N SER A 139 -16.21 8.18 4.52
CA SER A 139 -15.05 8.64 5.29
C SER A 139 -15.39 9.12 6.70
N THR A 140 -16.44 8.55 7.33
CA THR A 140 -16.85 8.88 8.70
C THR A 140 -15.86 8.40 9.76
N GLY A 141 -15.17 7.27 9.54
CA GLY A 141 -14.12 6.76 10.42
C GLY A 141 -12.74 7.30 10.09
N GLY A 142 -12.56 7.71 8.84
CA GLY A 142 -11.28 8.18 8.32
C GLY A 142 -11.10 7.95 6.84
N ALA A 143 -9.89 8.20 6.35
CA ALA A 143 -9.50 7.93 4.97
C ALA A 143 -8.09 7.33 4.92
N ILE A 144 -7.84 6.46 3.97
CA ILE A 144 -6.50 6.00 3.59
C ILE A 144 -6.24 6.48 2.17
N ASN A 145 -5.21 7.28 1.99
CA ASN A 145 -4.78 7.77 0.71
C ASN A 145 -3.40 7.18 0.37
N VAL A 146 -3.34 6.40 -0.69
CA VAL A 146 -2.11 5.79 -1.20
C VAL A 146 -1.62 6.64 -2.36
N ILE A 147 -0.41 7.16 -2.22
CA ILE A 147 0.24 7.97 -3.24
C ILE A 147 1.29 7.11 -3.93
N THR A 148 1.15 6.96 -5.23
CA THR A 148 2.10 6.20 -6.04
C THR A 148 3.25 7.07 -6.50
N ALA A 149 4.45 6.48 -6.69
CA ALA A 149 5.61 7.22 -7.17
C ALA A 149 5.35 7.87 -8.53
N ALA A 150 5.53 9.18 -8.60
CA ALA A 150 5.28 9.95 -9.80
C ALA A 150 6.41 9.78 -10.84
N PRO A 151 6.12 9.90 -12.16
CA PRO A 151 7.16 10.05 -13.16
C PRO A 151 7.96 11.34 -12.95
N SER A 152 9.30 11.29 -13.13
CA SER A 152 10.19 12.44 -13.08
C SER A 152 10.86 12.68 -14.44
N THR A 153 10.96 13.95 -14.81
CA THR A 153 11.71 14.41 -16.02
C THR A 153 13.21 14.59 -15.77
N ASP A 154 13.68 14.48 -14.50
CA ASP A 154 15.06 14.79 -14.12
C ASP A 154 16.06 13.78 -14.69
N SER A 155 15.78 12.48 -14.53
CA SER A 155 16.71 11.43 -14.94
C SER A 155 16.02 10.08 -15.17
N ALA A 156 16.67 9.23 -15.98
CA ALA A 156 16.29 7.83 -16.09
C ALA A 156 16.88 7.03 -14.92
N PHE A 157 16.05 6.29 -14.21
CA PHE A 157 16.47 5.38 -13.15
C PHE A 157 15.53 4.20 -13.06
N GLY A 158 15.92 3.18 -12.32
CA GLY A 158 15.08 2.02 -12.09
C GLY A 158 15.57 1.21 -10.91
N SER A 159 14.71 0.36 -10.41
CA SER A 159 15.00 -0.59 -9.34
C SER A 159 14.40 -1.94 -9.67
N ALA A 160 15.03 -2.99 -9.16
CA ALA A 160 14.47 -4.33 -9.19
C ALA A 160 14.90 -5.08 -7.92
N ASP A 161 13.97 -5.75 -7.30
CA ASP A 161 14.22 -6.59 -6.14
C ASP A 161 13.54 -7.96 -6.29
N LEU A 162 14.19 -8.98 -5.74
CA LEU A 162 13.71 -10.36 -5.71
C LEU A 162 13.78 -10.88 -4.29
N THR A 163 12.65 -11.27 -3.74
CA THR A 163 12.55 -11.94 -2.45
C THR A 163 12.23 -13.41 -2.65
N LEU A 164 12.99 -14.28 -2.01
CA LEU A 164 12.80 -15.73 -1.99
C LEU A 164 12.55 -16.20 -0.56
N GLY A 165 11.74 -17.23 -0.40
CA GLY A 165 11.40 -17.76 0.92
C GLY A 165 10.86 -19.18 0.89
N ASP A 166 10.36 -19.65 2.01
CA ASP A 166 9.77 -20.97 2.17
C ASP A 166 8.49 -21.13 1.31
N TYR A 167 8.11 -22.36 1.04
CA TYR A 167 6.97 -22.71 0.18
C TYR A 167 7.09 -22.18 -1.24
N ASP A 168 8.31 -22.23 -1.80
CA ASP A 168 8.63 -21.69 -3.14
C ASP A 168 8.22 -20.21 -3.30
N PHE A 169 8.30 -19.44 -2.21
CA PHE A 169 7.97 -18.02 -2.22
C PHE A 169 8.90 -17.25 -3.13
N ARG A 170 8.31 -16.53 -4.07
CA ARG A 170 9.01 -15.68 -5.03
C ARG A 170 8.22 -14.39 -5.21
N LYS A 171 8.80 -13.30 -4.76
CA LYS A 171 8.25 -11.95 -4.98
C LYS A 171 9.26 -11.16 -5.80
N PHE A 172 8.86 -10.74 -6.98
CA PHE A 172 9.67 -9.88 -7.85
C PHE A 172 8.97 -8.53 -7.99
N ARG A 173 9.71 -7.47 -7.77
CA ARG A 173 9.27 -6.08 -7.91
C ARG A 173 10.27 -5.35 -8.78
N ALA A 174 9.78 -4.55 -9.74
CA ALA A 174 10.62 -3.71 -10.57
C ALA A 174 9.90 -2.40 -10.91
N SER A 175 10.67 -1.33 -11.04
CA SER A 175 10.19 -0.05 -11.54
C SER A 175 11.24 0.60 -12.44
N VAL A 176 10.78 1.40 -13.40
CA VAL A 176 11.61 2.20 -14.29
C VAL A 176 10.97 3.56 -14.51
N ASN A 177 11.78 4.61 -14.43
CA ASN A 177 11.44 5.99 -14.77
C ASN A 177 12.20 6.40 -15.99
N LEU A 178 11.49 6.93 -16.99
CA LEU A 178 12.03 7.34 -18.29
C LEU A 178 11.58 8.77 -18.59
N PRO A 179 12.49 9.76 -18.52
CA PRO A 179 12.26 11.07 -19.14
C PRO A 179 12.13 10.90 -20.66
N LEU A 180 11.05 11.39 -21.23
CA LEU A 180 10.80 11.36 -22.67
C LEU A 180 11.00 12.73 -23.32
N GLY A 181 11.37 13.73 -22.53
CA GLY A 181 11.60 15.11 -22.89
C GLY A 181 11.69 15.99 -21.66
N GLU A 182 11.69 17.30 -21.85
CA GLU A 182 11.71 18.27 -20.75
C GLU A 182 10.38 18.29 -19.98
N ASP A 183 9.27 18.06 -20.70
CA ASP A 183 7.91 18.18 -20.17
C ASP A 183 7.19 16.82 -20.02
N LEU A 184 7.81 15.73 -20.44
CA LEU A 184 7.16 14.43 -20.53
C LEU A 184 7.99 13.34 -19.86
N ALA A 185 7.38 12.60 -18.95
CA ALA A 185 8.00 11.45 -18.31
C ALA A 185 7.03 10.26 -18.20
N LEU A 186 7.59 9.05 -18.27
CA LEU A 186 6.89 7.80 -18.11
C LEU A 186 7.51 7.02 -16.94
N ARG A 187 6.65 6.43 -16.11
CA ARG A 187 7.04 5.47 -15.08
C ARG A 187 6.26 4.19 -15.24
N ALA A 188 6.97 3.06 -15.27
CA ALA A 188 6.35 1.74 -15.34
C ALA A 188 6.81 0.91 -14.14
N SER A 189 5.89 0.16 -13.55
CA SER A 189 6.15 -0.67 -12.37
C SER A 189 5.44 -2.01 -12.50
N MET A 190 6.07 -3.05 -11.96
CA MET A 190 5.57 -4.42 -11.97
C MET A 190 5.85 -5.09 -10.63
N LEU A 191 4.92 -5.92 -10.17
CA LEU A 191 5.06 -6.78 -9.01
C LEU A 191 4.43 -8.13 -9.31
N THR A 192 5.16 -9.21 -9.05
CA THR A 192 4.64 -10.58 -9.02
C THR A 192 4.85 -11.17 -7.64
N ASN A 193 3.87 -11.89 -7.15
CA ASN A 193 3.94 -12.57 -5.86
C ASN A 193 3.42 -14.00 -6.04
N LYS A 194 4.28 -14.99 -5.84
CA LYS A 194 3.94 -16.41 -5.95
C LYS A 194 4.45 -17.17 -4.74
N ARG A 195 3.62 -18.06 -4.20
CA ARG A 195 3.97 -18.96 -3.10
C ARG A 195 3.04 -20.17 -3.14
N ASP A 196 3.59 -21.35 -2.88
CA ASP A 196 2.81 -22.56 -2.71
C ASP A 196 1.94 -22.49 -1.43
N GLY A 197 0.82 -23.20 -1.43
CA GLY A 197 -0.06 -23.30 -0.27
C GLY A 197 0.64 -23.99 0.91
N PHE A 198 0.37 -23.53 2.10
CA PHE A 198 0.95 -24.10 3.33
C PHE A 198 -0.07 -24.82 4.21
N THR A 199 -1.33 -24.87 3.80
CA THR A 199 -2.40 -25.59 4.49
C THR A 199 -2.97 -26.68 3.60
N GLU A 200 -2.82 -27.94 4.04
CA GLU A 200 -3.25 -29.13 3.29
C GLU A 200 -4.73 -29.46 3.54
N ASN A 201 -5.53 -29.49 2.49
CA ASN A 201 -6.89 -30.02 2.54
C ASN A 201 -6.91 -31.51 2.25
N LEU A 202 -7.00 -32.31 3.28
CA LEU A 202 -6.95 -33.77 3.22
C LEU A 202 -8.13 -34.41 2.45
N SER A 203 -9.26 -33.71 2.31
CA SER A 203 -10.43 -34.22 1.60
C SER A 203 -10.31 -34.11 0.09
N LEU A 204 -9.63 -33.07 -0.40
CA LEU A 204 -9.55 -32.76 -1.82
C LEU A 204 -8.12 -32.85 -2.39
N GLY A 205 -7.11 -33.05 -1.52
CA GLY A 205 -5.70 -33.03 -1.95
C GLY A 205 -5.27 -31.67 -2.51
N GLN A 206 -5.86 -30.58 -2.00
CA GLN A 206 -5.60 -29.21 -2.42
C GLN A 206 -4.80 -28.49 -1.36
N ASP A 207 -3.74 -27.82 -1.75
CA ASP A 207 -3.02 -26.89 -0.86
C ASP A 207 -3.66 -25.53 -0.92
N LEU A 208 -4.00 -25.01 0.28
CA LEU A 208 -4.69 -23.75 0.49
C LEU A 208 -3.73 -22.69 1.04
N ASP A 209 -4.19 -21.43 1.09
CA ASP A 209 -3.40 -20.28 1.53
C ASP A 209 -2.17 -20.01 0.64
N ASP A 210 -2.24 -20.37 -0.63
CA ASP A 210 -1.25 -20.01 -1.64
C ASP A 210 -1.33 -18.52 -2.01
N ALA A 211 -0.36 -18.06 -2.79
CA ALA A 211 -0.35 -16.72 -3.38
C ALA A 211 0.04 -16.84 -4.85
N ASN A 212 -0.69 -16.16 -5.71
CA ASN A 212 -0.36 -16.03 -7.12
C ASN A 212 -1.00 -14.75 -7.66
N SER A 213 -0.21 -13.69 -7.78
CA SER A 213 -0.70 -12.38 -8.25
C SER A 213 0.30 -11.67 -9.14
N LEU A 214 -0.24 -10.83 -10.02
CA LEU A 214 0.49 -9.93 -10.90
C LEU A 214 -0.12 -8.54 -10.81
N SER A 215 0.71 -7.55 -10.54
CA SER A 215 0.36 -6.12 -10.60
C SER A 215 1.24 -5.41 -11.62
N MET A 216 0.66 -4.55 -12.42
CA MET A 216 1.37 -3.68 -13.34
C MET A 216 0.78 -2.27 -13.27
N ARG A 217 1.62 -1.25 -13.38
CA ARG A 217 1.20 0.16 -13.45
C ARG A 217 2.06 0.90 -14.44
N VAL A 218 1.42 1.73 -15.25
CA VAL A 218 2.08 2.71 -16.11
C VAL A 218 1.50 4.08 -15.79
N ARG A 219 2.38 5.04 -15.58
CA ARG A 219 2.04 6.45 -15.36
C ARG A 219 2.72 7.30 -16.43
N LEU A 220 2.01 8.30 -16.92
CA LEU A 220 2.51 9.31 -17.83
C LEU A 220 2.23 10.68 -17.22
N LYS A 221 3.27 11.51 -17.11
CA LYS A 221 3.19 12.88 -16.62
C LYS A 221 3.59 13.80 -17.76
N TYR A 222 2.76 14.81 -18.05
CA TYR A 222 3.00 15.82 -19.07
C TYR A 222 2.77 17.21 -18.49
N GLU A 223 3.83 18.03 -18.45
CA GLU A 223 3.85 19.38 -17.86
C GLU A 223 4.51 20.38 -18.82
N PRO A 224 3.85 20.77 -19.92
CA PRO A 224 4.42 21.68 -20.93
C PRO A 224 4.52 23.13 -20.46
N SER A 225 3.90 23.48 -19.34
CA SER A 225 3.94 24.83 -18.77
C SER A 225 3.56 24.82 -17.29
N ASP A 226 3.85 25.90 -16.58
CA ASP A 226 3.48 26.08 -15.16
C ASP A 226 1.95 26.10 -14.93
N THR A 227 1.16 26.27 -15.97
CA THR A 227 -0.30 26.43 -15.91
C THR A 227 -1.07 25.22 -16.43
N PHE A 228 -0.37 24.20 -16.92
CA PHE A 228 -1.01 22.98 -17.41
C PHE A 228 -0.24 21.74 -17.00
N ARG A 229 -0.93 20.84 -16.35
CA ARG A 229 -0.41 19.55 -15.92
C ARG A 229 -1.39 18.43 -16.26
N ALA A 230 -0.90 17.35 -16.85
CA ALA A 230 -1.70 16.17 -17.16
C ALA A 230 -1.01 14.91 -16.59
N ASN A 231 -1.75 14.14 -15.81
CA ASN A 231 -1.31 12.88 -15.24
C ASN A 231 -2.24 11.76 -15.69
N PHE A 232 -1.69 10.74 -16.32
CA PHE A 232 -2.42 9.54 -16.72
C PHE A 232 -1.87 8.34 -15.97
N MET A 233 -2.76 7.42 -15.57
CA MET A 233 -2.39 6.17 -14.95
C MET A 233 -3.24 5.04 -15.53
N ALA A 234 -2.60 3.91 -15.82
CA ALA A 234 -3.23 2.65 -16.10
C ALA A 234 -2.65 1.59 -15.18
N GLN A 235 -3.50 0.89 -14.45
CA GLN A 235 -3.12 -0.19 -13.56
C GLN A 235 -3.89 -1.45 -13.89
N TYR A 236 -3.19 -2.58 -13.89
CA TYR A 236 -3.71 -3.92 -14.04
C TYR A 236 -3.38 -4.75 -12.81
N TYR A 237 -4.32 -5.55 -12.35
CA TYR A 237 -4.14 -6.53 -11.29
C TYR A 237 -4.82 -7.84 -11.66
N ASP A 238 -4.12 -8.94 -11.44
CA ASP A 238 -4.63 -10.29 -11.62
C ASP A 238 -4.22 -11.16 -10.43
N GLU A 239 -5.15 -11.91 -9.87
CA GLU A 239 -4.94 -12.86 -8.79
C GLU A 239 -5.73 -14.15 -9.09
N ASP A 240 -5.05 -15.29 -9.00
CA ASP A 240 -5.63 -16.62 -9.14
C ASP A 240 -5.01 -17.56 -8.11
N ARG A 241 -5.75 -17.92 -7.08
CA ARG A 241 -5.28 -18.74 -5.96
C ARG A 241 -6.35 -19.70 -5.44
N ASN A 242 -5.94 -20.71 -4.70
CA ASN A 242 -6.81 -21.73 -4.13
C ASN A 242 -7.68 -21.24 -2.96
N GLY A 243 -7.54 -20.00 -2.53
CA GLY A 243 -8.32 -19.43 -1.44
C GLY A 243 -7.82 -19.79 -0.03
N ALA A 244 -8.46 -19.18 0.95
CA ALA A 244 -8.08 -19.33 2.35
C ALA A 244 -8.60 -20.61 2.97
N ALA A 245 -7.78 -21.20 3.83
CA ALA A 245 -8.17 -22.36 4.62
C ALA A 245 -9.22 -21.98 5.68
N GLN A 246 -10.31 -22.73 5.73
CA GLN A 246 -11.38 -22.56 6.74
C GLN A 246 -11.54 -23.86 7.53
N LYS A 247 -10.87 -23.93 8.66
CA LYS A 247 -10.95 -25.12 9.53
C LYS A 247 -12.21 -25.06 10.41
N GLY A 248 -13.08 -26.05 10.22
CA GLY A 248 -14.28 -26.17 11.04
C GLY A 248 -13.96 -26.49 12.50
N ILE A 249 -14.79 -26.01 13.44
CA ILE A 249 -14.62 -26.26 14.89
C ILE A 249 -14.62 -27.77 15.22
N LEU A 250 -15.33 -28.55 14.44
CA LEU A 250 -15.45 -30.00 14.61
C LEU A 250 -14.44 -30.81 13.79
N ASP A 251 -13.50 -30.15 13.12
CA ASP A 251 -12.47 -30.83 12.36
C ASP A 251 -11.51 -31.57 13.32
N PRO A 252 -11.40 -32.91 13.21
CA PRO A 252 -10.63 -33.70 14.17
C PRO A 252 -9.11 -33.64 13.96
N THR A 253 -8.65 -32.99 12.89
CA THR A 253 -7.21 -32.93 12.58
C THR A 253 -6.45 -32.11 13.65
N PRO A 254 -5.43 -32.67 14.33
CA PRO A 254 -4.73 -31.95 15.39
C PRO A 254 -3.79 -30.85 14.84
N ASN A 255 -3.30 -31.00 13.63
CA ASN A 255 -2.40 -30.02 13.02
C ASN A 255 -3.20 -28.80 12.52
N PRO A 256 -2.87 -27.56 12.92
CA PRO A 256 -3.57 -26.36 12.49
C PRO A 256 -3.46 -26.09 10.98
N ARG A 257 -2.43 -26.63 10.33
CA ARG A 257 -2.21 -26.53 8.88
C ARG A 257 -2.72 -27.73 8.09
N ARG A 258 -3.61 -28.52 8.68
CA ARG A 258 -4.34 -29.62 8.03
C ARG A 258 -5.80 -29.52 8.35
N LEU A 259 -6.64 -29.71 7.37
CA LEU A 259 -8.08 -29.62 7.54
C LEU A 259 -8.80 -30.57 6.57
N ARG A 260 -10.08 -30.77 6.81
CA ARG A 260 -10.98 -31.53 5.96
C ARG A 260 -12.12 -30.64 5.50
N GLN A 261 -11.95 -30.05 4.33
CA GLN A 261 -12.95 -29.19 3.70
C GLN A 261 -13.48 -29.88 2.46
N ASN A 262 -14.80 -29.99 2.32
CA ASN A 262 -15.44 -30.68 1.21
C ASN A 262 -15.77 -29.75 0.03
N SER A 263 -15.57 -28.43 0.20
CA SER A 263 -15.77 -27.45 -0.85
C SER A 263 -14.43 -27.03 -1.46
N VAL A 264 -14.36 -26.96 -2.77
CA VAL A 264 -13.27 -26.30 -3.48
C VAL A 264 -13.37 -24.80 -3.18
N THR A 265 -12.27 -24.21 -2.76
CA THR A 265 -12.12 -22.78 -2.64
C THR A 265 -11.18 -22.29 -3.72
N GLU A 266 -11.62 -21.30 -4.46
CA GLU A 266 -10.86 -20.64 -5.50
C GLU A 266 -11.15 -19.14 -5.40
N HIS A 267 -10.13 -18.34 -5.55
CA HIS A 267 -10.27 -16.89 -5.59
C HIS A 267 -9.60 -16.36 -6.85
N LYS A 268 -10.39 -15.76 -7.73
CA LYS A 268 -9.93 -15.10 -8.95
C LYS A 268 -10.40 -13.65 -8.95
N LEU A 269 -9.46 -12.76 -9.13
CA LEU A 269 -9.72 -11.33 -9.22
C LEU A 269 -8.92 -10.73 -10.36
N ASN A 270 -9.62 -10.12 -11.31
CA ASN A 270 -9.03 -9.30 -12.35
C ASN A 270 -9.57 -7.88 -12.21
N ALA A 271 -8.68 -6.91 -12.10
CA ALA A 271 -9.05 -5.51 -11.94
C ALA A 271 -8.22 -4.61 -12.83
N GLN A 272 -8.86 -3.59 -13.37
CA GLN A 272 -8.22 -2.55 -14.17
C GLN A 272 -8.67 -1.20 -13.64
N LEU A 273 -7.72 -0.27 -13.51
CA LEU A 273 -7.96 1.09 -13.11
C LEU A 273 -7.29 2.04 -14.10
N PHE A 274 -8.06 2.98 -14.60
CA PHE A 274 -7.57 4.06 -15.45
C PHE A 274 -7.91 5.39 -14.80
N SER A 275 -6.97 6.31 -14.80
CA SER A 275 -7.20 7.67 -14.36
C SER A 275 -6.56 8.69 -15.27
N ALA A 276 -7.17 9.87 -15.35
CA ALA A 276 -6.64 11.05 -15.99
C ALA A 276 -6.95 12.25 -15.10
N VAL A 277 -5.94 12.99 -14.71
CA VAL A 277 -6.05 14.22 -13.91
C VAL A 277 -5.44 15.34 -14.73
N LEU A 278 -6.21 16.39 -14.93
CA LEU A 278 -5.82 17.60 -15.68
C LEU A 278 -5.93 18.80 -14.72
N GLU A 279 -4.88 19.57 -14.63
CA GLU A 279 -4.76 20.75 -13.77
C GLU A 279 -4.25 21.96 -14.54
#